data_8e151322db04b75759f3468b64e59b3b
#
_entry.id   8e151322db04b75759f3468b64e59b3b
#
_cell.length_a   1.000
_cell.length_b   1.000
_cell.length_c   1.000
_cell.angle_alpha   90.00
_cell.angle_beta   90.00
_cell.angle_gamma   90.00
#
_symmetry.space_group_name_H-M   'P 1'
#
loop_
_entity.id
_entity.type
_entity.pdbx_description
1 polymer ?
#
loop_
_entity_poly.entity_id
_entity_poly.type
_entity_poly.pdbx_seq_one_letter_code
_entity_poly.pdbx_strand_id
1 'polypeptide(L)'
;MLTRHGRHLVDAGSRLLSDLEEVEAGLHRQAGAVSGRLRLTAFSTAMRGLVAPVVRRLRDEHPDLTLALTEREPWDTVDLVASGQTDVGVVHSWGDVPLAIPGHLATTPLACDVADVVVPLDHALAGRARVSPRDLVDEDWIATPEGTICREWLTRMYDGTGSLPRIAHTSMEFDSHLALVRAGLGIALVPRLGRQPLGEELVALRAHDPVPTRDIVAVHRRSMTDSPAVSAVLDALAD
;
A
#
# COMPACT_ATOMS: atom_id res chain seq x y z
N MET A 1 6.44 20.76 18.83
CA MET A 1 5.17 20.56 19.55
C MET A 1 4.33 21.84 19.43
N LEU A 2 3.06 21.75 18.99
CA LEU A 2 2.21 22.94 18.86
C LEU A 2 1.76 23.47 20.23
N THR A 3 1.67 24.80 20.37
CA THR A 3 1.03 25.45 21.53
C THR A 3 -0.47 25.16 21.53
N ARG A 4 -1.18 25.47 22.66
CA ARG A 4 -2.65 25.36 22.73
C ARG A 4 -3.33 26.21 21.65
N HIS A 5 -2.85 27.44 21.42
CA HIS A 5 -3.38 28.31 20.38
C HIS A 5 -3.06 27.78 18.97
N GLY A 6 -1.86 27.21 18.76
CA GLY A 6 -1.50 26.56 17.51
C GLY A 6 -2.40 25.38 17.17
N ARG A 7 -2.73 24.53 18.15
CA ARG A 7 -3.71 23.43 17.95
C ARG A 7 -5.08 23.96 17.58
N HIS A 8 -5.57 24.97 18.33
CA HIS A 8 -6.87 25.60 18.03
C HIS A 8 -6.94 26.19 16.61
N LEU A 9 -5.85 26.81 16.15
CA LEU A 9 -5.77 27.37 14.79
C LEU A 9 -5.77 26.25 13.73
N VAL A 10 -5.03 25.18 13.96
CA VAL A 10 -5.03 24.02 13.06
C VAL A 10 -6.44 23.39 12.98
N ASP A 11 -7.09 23.14 14.12
CA ASP A 11 -8.43 22.57 14.17
C ASP A 11 -9.48 23.44 13.48
N ALA A 12 -9.37 24.77 13.66
CA ALA A 12 -10.27 25.71 12.99
C ALA A 12 -10.01 25.76 11.48
N GLY A 13 -8.74 25.79 11.06
CA GLY A 13 -8.36 25.76 9.64
C GLY A 13 -8.82 24.49 8.95
N SER A 14 -8.66 23.33 9.60
CA SER A 14 -9.13 22.04 9.05
C SER A 14 -10.65 22.02 8.83
N ARG A 15 -11.43 22.58 9.77
CA ARG A 15 -12.90 22.69 9.57
C ARG A 15 -13.25 23.55 8.38
N LEU A 16 -12.63 24.73 8.25
CA LEU A 16 -12.90 25.63 7.11
C LEU A 16 -12.54 24.99 5.77
N LEU A 17 -11.45 24.22 5.71
CA LEU A 17 -11.06 23.47 4.51
C LEU A 17 -12.08 22.37 4.20
N SER A 18 -12.56 21.62 5.21
CA SER A 18 -13.61 20.61 5.01
C SER A 18 -14.91 21.21 4.50
N ASP A 19 -15.35 22.34 5.07
CA ASP A 19 -16.56 23.05 4.63
C ASP A 19 -16.43 23.50 3.16
N LEU A 20 -15.25 24.00 2.76
CA LEU A 20 -14.97 24.38 1.38
C LEU A 20 -14.99 23.18 0.43
N GLU A 21 -14.36 22.07 0.80
CA GLU A 21 -14.37 20.83 0.02
C GLU A 21 -15.80 20.29 -0.18
N GLU A 22 -16.65 20.35 0.85
CA GLU A 22 -18.06 19.95 0.74
C GLU A 22 -18.85 20.82 -0.25
N VAL A 23 -18.60 22.14 -0.22
CA VAL A 23 -19.22 23.07 -1.18
C VAL A 23 -18.75 22.78 -2.60
N GLU A 24 -17.44 22.59 -2.83
CA GLU A 24 -16.88 22.25 -4.14
C GLU A 24 -17.43 20.92 -4.67
N ALA A 25 -17.49 19.88 -3.83
CA ALA A 25 -18.08 18.60 -4.16
C ALA A 25 -19.56 18.72 -4.54
N GLY A 26 -20.32 19.57 -3.83
CA GLY A 26 -21.70 19.88 -4.12
C GLY A 26 -21.90 20.55 -5.49
N LEU A 27 -21.06 21.51 -5.83
CA LEU A 27 -21.09 22.21 -7.13
C LEU A 27 -20.76 21.24 -8.29
N HIS A 28 -19.72 20.40 -8.15
CA HIS A 28 -19.35 19.41 -9.15
C HIS A 28 -20.44 18.36 -9.35
N ARG A 29 -21.12 17.94 -8.27
CA ARG A 29 -22.29 17.03 -8.36
C ARG A 29 -23.43 17.62 -9.18
N GLN A 30 -23.74 18.91 -8.98
CA GLN A 30 -24.78 19.59 -9.74
C GLN A 30 -24.44 19.72 -11.24
N ALA A 31 -23.15 19.85 -11.55
CA ALA A 31 -22.64 19.87 -12.92
C ALA A 31 -22.69 18.50 -13.60
N GLY A 32 -22.78 17.39 -12.83
CA GLY A 32 -22.84 16.02 -13.35
C GLY A 32 -21.58 15.55 -14.07
N ALA A 33 -20.47 16.28 -13.94
CA ALA A 33 -19.23 16.00 -14.64
C ALA A 33 -18.15 15.46 -13.69
N VAL A 34 -17.46 14.39 -14.10
CA VAL A 34 -16.24 13.91 -13.47
C VAL A 34 -15.09 14.71 -14.06
N SER A 35 -14.64 15.74 -13.36
CA SER A 35 -13.64 16.68 -13.87
C SER A 35 -12.80 17.28 -12.75
N GLY A 36 -11.75 18.02 -13.12
CA GLY A 36 -10.87 18.70 -12.20
C GLY A 36 -9.55 17.97 -11.98
N ARG A 37 -8.85 18.27 -10.88
CA ARG A 37 -7.56 17.68 -10.55
C ARG A 37 -7.63 16.99 -9.20
N LEU A 38 -7.26 15.70 -9.16
CA LEU A 38 -7.07 14.94 -7.93
C LEU A 38 -5.62 14.48 -7.78
N ARG A 39 -5.15 14.50 -6.55
CA ARG A 39 -3.85 13.97 -6.14
C ARG A 39 -4.07 12.59 -5.53
N LEU A 40 -3.42 11.58 -6.10
CA LEU A 40 -3.49 10.20 -5.62
C LEU A 40 -2.11 9.75 -5.17
N THR A 41 -2.03 9.23 -3.96
CA THR A 41 -0.79 8.72 -3.38
C THR A 41 -0.96 7.23 -3.09
N ALA A 42 0.04 6.41 -3.44
CA ALA A 42 0.02 4.98 -3.23
C ALA A 42 1.43 4.44 -2.95
N PHE A 43 1.52 3.30 -2.29
CA PHE A 43 2.79 2.58 -2.14
C PHE A 43 3.19 1.87 -3.44
N SER A 44 4.49 1.56 -3.59
CA SER A 44 5.12 1.16 -4.87
C SER A 44 4.40 0.00 -5.58
N THR A 45 4.06 -1.09 -4.87
CA THR A 45 3.41 -2.24 -5.51
C THR A 45 1.96 -1.96 -5.91
N ALA A 46 1.23 -1.12 -5.16
CA ALA A 46 -0.10 -0.67 -5.58
C ALA A 46 -0.01 0.29 -6.77
N MET A 47 0.99 1.15 -6.80
CA MET A 47 1.22 2.05 -7.94
C MET A 47 1.37 1.25 -9.24
N ARG A 48 2.16 0.16 -9.22
CA ARG A 48 2.39 -0.69 -10.40
C ARG A 48 1.21 -1.60 -10.74
N GLY A 49 0.67 -2.29 -9.73
CA GLY A 49 -0.29 -3.38 -9.95
C GLY A 49 -1.76 -2.96 -9.97
N LEU A 50 -2.09 -1.80 -9.41
CA LEU A 50 -3.47 -1.35 -9.27
C LEU A 50 -3.68 0.04 -9.89
N VAL A 51 -2.91 1.05 -9.46
CA VAL A 51 -3.18 2.45 -9.81
C VAL A 51 -2.87 2.74 -11.28
N ALA A 52 -1.73 2.32 -11.81
CA ALA A 52 -1.34 2.66 -13.18
C ALA A 52 -2.32 2.14 -14.24
N PRO A 53 -2.82 0.88 -14.20
CA PRO A 53 -3.85 0.40 -15.11
C PRO A 53 -5.15 1.19 -15.02
N VAL A 54 -5.59 1.50 -13.79
CA VAL A 54 -6.83 2.23 -13.51
C VAL A 54 -6.76 3.67 -14.02
N VAL A 55 -5.65 4.36 -13.77
CA VAL A 55 -5.47 5.75 -14.22
C VAL A 55 -5.49 5.86 -15.76
N ARG A 56 -4.97 4.86 -16.45
CA ARG A 56 -5.07 4.80 -17.91
C ARG A 56 -6.53 4.75 -18.36
N ARG A 57 -7.35 3.86 -17.75
CA ARG A 57 -8.78 3.73 -18.04
C ARG A 57 -9.53 5.04 -17.74
N LEU A 58 -9.33 5.60 -16.54
CA LEU A 58 -9.97 6.85 -16.12
C LEU A 58 -9.66 8.03 -17.05
N ARG A 59 -8.43 8.12 -17.57
CA ARG A 59 -8.07 9.16 -18.54
C ARG A 59 -8.86 9.04 -19.85
N ASP A 60 -9.13 7.82 -20.28
CA ASP A 60 -9.88 7.58 -21.53
C ASP A 60 -11.40 7.79 -21.32
N GLU A 61 -11.93 7.48 -20.14
CA GLU A 61 -13.35 7.63 -19.77
C GLU A 61 -13.72 9.05 -19.32
N HIS A 62 -12.80 9.75 -18.67
CA HIS A 62 -12.98 11.08 -18.07
C HIS A 62 -11.85 12.04 -18.49
N PRO A 63 -11.85 12.55 -19.73
CA PRO A 63 -10.75 13.36 -20.26
C PRO A 63 -10.54 14.69 -19.51
N ASP A 64 -11.59 15.18 -18.82
CA ASP A 64 -11.53 16.39 -18.01
C ASP A 64 -11.03 16.15 -16.56
N LEU A 65 -10.76 14.89 -16.18
CA LEU A 65 -10.15 14.52 -14.91
C LEU A 65 -8.63 14.37 -15.05
N THR A 66 -7.89 15.17 -14.30
CA THR A 66 -6.43 15.06 -14.23
C THR A 66 -6.01 14.41 -12.92
N LEU A 67 -5.27 13.31 -12.97
CA LEU A 67 -4.71 12.63 -11.81
C LEU A 67 -3.21 12.91 -11.68
N ALA A 68 -2.79 13.47 -10.54
CA ALA A 68 -1.40 13.63 -10.17
C ALA A 68 -1.02 12.50 -9.21
N LEU A 69 -0.04 11.67 -9.60
CA LEU A 69 0.35 10.48 -8.85
C LEU A 69 1.62 10.74 -8.03
N THR A 70 1.66 10.23 -6.80
CA THR A 70 2.84 10.29 -5.93
C THR A 70 3.01 8.94 -5.23
N GLU A 71 4.24 8.44 -5.15
CA GLU A 71 4.56 7.24 -4.39
C GLU A 71 5.00 7.60 -2.97
N ARG A 72 4.37 6.98 -1.96
CA ARG A 72 4.70 7.11 -0.54
C ARG A 72 4.30 5.85 0.22
N GLU A 73 4.93 5.63 1.36
CA GLU A 73 4.56 4.57 2.29
C GLU A 73 3.20 4.84 2.96
N PRO A 74 2.52 3.79 3.47
CA PRO A 74 1.14 3.91 3.95
C PRO A 74 0.91 4.98 5.02
N TRP A 75 1.77 5.08 6.06
CA TRP A 75 1.60 6.10 7.11
C TRP A 75 1.81 7.52 6.60
N ASP A 76 2.82 7.76 5.76
CA ASP A 76 3.00 9.06 5.10
C ASP A 76 1.77 9.40 4.25
N THR A 77 1.22 8.40 3.55
CA THR A 77 0.01 8.55 2.74
C THR A 77 -1.19 8.95 3.59
N VAL A 78 -1.39 8.30 4.76
CA VAL A 78 -2.47 8.66 5.69
C VAL A 78 -2.33 10.10 6.16
N ASP A 79 -1.12 10.52 6.54
CA ASP A 79 -0.85 11.89 6.99
C ASP A 79 -1.08 12.93 5.88
N LEU A 80 -0.69 12.61 4.64
CA LEU A 80 -0.92 13.47 3.48
C LEU A 80 -2.42 13.62 3.17
N VAL A 81 -3.21 12.53 3.28
CA VAL A 81 -4.67 12.59 3.11
C VAL A 81 -5.31 13.40 4.24
N ALA A 82 -4.92 13.12 5.49
CA ALA A 82 -5.47 13.78 6.66
C ALA A 82 -5.21 15.30 6.66
N SER A 83 -4.07 15.72 6.12
CA SER A 83 -3.68 17.15 6.03
C SER A 83 -4.14 17.85 4.73
N GLY A 84 -4.84 17.14 3.82
CA GLY A 84 -5.30 17.70 2.55
C GLY A 84 -4.20 17.91 1.51
N GLN A 85 -3.02 17.33 1.70
CA GLN A 85 -1.92 17.40 0.72
C GLN A 85 -2.10 16.39 -0.42
N THR A 86 -2.87 15.32 -0.21
CA THR A 86 -3.38 14.42 -1.24
C THR A 86 -4.87 14.18 -1.04
N ASP A 87 -5.58 13.78 -2.08
CA ASP A 87 -7.05 13.68 -2.07
C ASP A 87 -7.49 12.24 -1.85
N VAL A 88 -6.82 11.28 -2.50
CA VAL A 88 -7.03 9.84 -2.34
C VAL A 88 -5.70 9.18 -2.03
N GLY A 89 -5.68 8.32 -1.02
CA GLY A 89 -4.54 7.49 -0.67
C GLY A 89 -4.87 6.01 -0.87
N VAL A 90 -3.94 5.23 -1.41
CA VAL A 90 -4.02 3.77 -1.40
C VAL A 90 -3.00 3.26 -0.39
N VAL A 91 -3.49 2.55 0.63
CA VAL A 91 -2.69 2.09 1.75
C VAL A 91 -2.94 0.60 2.03
N HIS A 92 -2.13 0.00 2.86
CA HIS A 92 -2.32 -1.40 3.26
C HIS A 92 -2.03 -1.61 4.74
N SER A 93 -2.62 -2.66 5.29
CA SER A 93 -2.26 -3.26 6.57
C SER A 93 -1.87 -4.73 6.34
N TRP A 94 -1.07 -5.31 7.23
CA TRP A 94 -0.70 -6.71 7.17
C TRP A 94 -1.18 -7.41 8.44
N GLY A 95 -2.20 -8.27 8.33
CA GLY A 95 -2.69 -9.04 9.46
C GLY A 95 -2.81 -8.19 10.73
N ASP A 96 -2.06 -8.56 11.78
CA ASP A 96 -2.06 -7.90 13.08
C ASP A 96 -1.21 -6.61 13.16
N VAL A 97 -0.61 -6.16 12.04
CA VAL A 97 0.11 -4.87 11.96
C VAL A 97 -0.87 -3.80 11.46
N PRO A 98 -1.58 -3.10 12.36
CA PRO A 98 -2.60 -2.16 11.96
C PRO A 98 -1.98 -0.86 11.45
N LEU A 99 -2.65 -0.26 10.47
CA LEU A 99 -2.41 1.11 10.09
C LEU A 99 -3.44 2.01 10.79
N ALA A 100 -2.98 2.97 11.57
CA ALA A 100 -3.88 3.91 12.24
C ALA A 100 -4.48 4.89 11.22
N ILE A 101 -5.81 4.87 11.08
CA ILE A 101 -6.54 5.78 10.18
C ILE A 101 -7.39 6.73 11.03
N PRO A 102 -7.16 8.05 10.98
CA PRO A 102 -7.94 9.04 11.72
C PRO A 102 -9.43 9.00 11.38
N GLY A 103 -10.31 9.22 12.37
CA GLY A 103 -11.76 9.09 12.22
C GLY A 103 -12.44 10.07 11.23
N HIS A 104 -11.76 11.15 10.82
CA HIS A 104 -12.24 12.07 9.78
C HIS A 104 -11.93 11.59 8.35
N LEU A 105 -11.20 10.48 8.22
CA LEU A 105 -11.01 9.79 6.95
C LEU A 105 -12.07 8.70 6.78
N ALA A 106 -12.44 8.46 5.53
CA ALA A 106 -13.22 7.32 5.09
C ALA A 106 -12.32 6.29 4.41
N THR A 107 -12.70 5.02 4.47
CA THR A 107 -11.97 3.92 3.85
C THR A 107 -12.87 3.14 2.91
N THR A 108 -12.32 2.71 1.79
CA THR A 108 -12.98 1.83 0.82
C THR A 108 -12.09 0.61 0.61
N PRO A 109 -12.54 -0.63 0.89
CA PRO A 109 -11.79 -1.84 0.57
C PRO A 109 -11.55 -1.93 -0.94
N LEU A 110 -10.33 -2.29 -1.34
CA LEU A 110 -9.95 -2.45 -2.75
C LEU A 110 -9.59 -3.89 -3.09
N ALA A 111 -8.69 -4.50 -2.34
CA ALA A 111 -8.20 -5.83 -2.61
C ALA A 111 -7.61 -6.48 -1.36
N CYS A 112 -7.51 -7.81 -1.39
CA CYS A 112 -6.67 -8.57 -0.49
C CYS A 112 -5.52 -9.18 -1.32
N ASP A 113 -4.28 -8.93 -0.93
CA ASP A 113 -3.08 -9.45 -1.59
C ASP A 113 -2.36 -10.45 -0.69
N VAL A 114 -1.61 -11.34 -1.31
CA VAL A 114 -0.82 -12.37 -0.63
C VAL A 114 0.63 -12.25 -1.04
N ALA A 115 1.57 -12.48 -0.11
CA ALA A 115 2.97 -12.59 -0.47
C ALA A 115 3.41 -14.06 -0.56
N ASP A 116 4.42 -14.30 -1.38
CA ASP A 116 5.13 -15.57 -1.48
C ASP A 116 6.56 -15.40 -0.98
N VAL A 117 7.14 -16.49 -0.46
CA VAL A 117 8.58 -16.57 -0.23
C VAL A 117 9.24 -16.84 -1.57
N VAL A 118 10.11 -15.93 -2.01
CA VAL A 118 10.85 -16.08 -3.28
C VAL A 118 12.27 -16.55 -2.97
N VAL A 119 12.67 -17.61 -3.67
CA VAL A 119 13.97 -18.25 -3.52
C VAL A 119 14.64 -18.45 -4.88
N PRO A 120 15.97 -18.58 -4.98
CA PRO A 120 16.64 -19.01 -6.22
C PRO A 120 16.17 -20.39 -6.66
N LEU A 121 16.23 -20.68 -7.96
CA LEU A 121 15.80 -21.99 -8.53
C LEU A 121 16.62 -23.16 -7.97
N ASP A 122 17.91 -22.96 -7.67
CA ASP A 122 18.83 -23.95 -7.10
C ASP A 122 18.76 -24.05 -5.56
N HIS A 123 17.87 -23.30 -4.93
CA HIS A 123 17.69 -23.32 -3.48
C HIS A 123 17.15 -24.68 -3.00
N ALA A 124 17.59 -25.15 -1.82
CA ALA A 124 17.16 -26.43 -1.25
C ALA A 124 15.63 -26.58 -1.09
N LEU A 125 14.92 -25.46 -0.92
CA LEU A 125 13.47 -25.42 -0.78
C LEU A 125 12.74 -25.25 -2.11
N ALA A 126 13.40 -25.00 -3.24
CA ALA A 126 12.76 -24.64 -4.52
C ALA A 126 11.77 -25.72 -5.04
N GLY A 127 11.99 -26.99 -4.67
CA GLY A 127 11.08 -28.09 -5.00
C GLY A 127 9.80 -28.17 -4.15
N ARG A 128 9.63 -27.34 -3.13
CA ARG A 128 8.44 -27.35 -2.27
C ARG A 128 7.33 -26.49 -2.84
N ALA A 129 6.08 -26.93 -2.67
CA ALA A 129 4.92 -26.14 -3.06
C ALA A 129 4.61 -25.03 -2.03
N ARG A 130 4.97 -25.25 -0.76
CA ARG A 130 4.72 -24.32 0.34
C ARG A 130 5.77 -24.48 1.44
N VAL A 131 5.93 -23.42 2.23
CA VAL A 131 6.86 -23.35 3.35
C VAL A 131 6.22 -22.66 4.55
N SER A 132 6.61 -23.07 5.75
CA SER A 132 6.25 -22.41 7.01
C SER A 132 7.46 -21.63 7.57
N PRO A 133 7.27 -20.71 8.50
CA PRO A 133 8.38 -20.02 9.16
C PRO A 133 9.40 -20.96 9.79
N ARG A 134 8.97 -22.13 10.25
CA ARG A 134 9.87 -23.16 10.81
C ARG A 134 10.84 -23.76 9.79
N ASP A 135 10.44 -23.80 8.52
CA ASP A 135 11.30 -24.27 7.42
C ASP A 135 12.37 -23.21 7.04
N LEU A 136 12.22 -21.97 7.53
CA LEU A 136 12.97 -20.77 7.10
C LEU A 136 13.86 -20.19 8.21
N VAL A 137 14.01 -20.89 9.36
CA VAL A 137 14.71 -20.35 10.55
C VAL A 137 16.21 -20.12 10.32
N ASP A 138 16.80 -20.88 9.40
CA ASP A 138 18.23 -20.79 9.08
C ASP A 138 18.53 -19.94 7.84
N GLU A 139 17.50 -19.36 7.24
CA GLU A 139 17.62 -18.62 5.98
C GLU A 139 18.01 -17.15 6.21
N ASP A 140 18.82 -16.63 5.29
CA ASP A 140 19.13 -15.20 5.22
C ASP A 140 18.02 -14.45 4.48
N TRP A 141 17.47 -13.41 5.11
CA TRP A 141 16.40 -12.64 4.55
C TRP A 141 16.87 -11.31 3.93
N ILE A 142 16.29 -11.03 2.77
CA ILE A 142 16.28 -9.72 2.17
C ILE A 142 14.91 -9.11 2.52
N ALA A 143 14.88 -8.03 3.29
CA ALA A 143 13.65 -7.45 3.83
C ALA A 143 13.59 -5.94 3.65
N THR A 144 12.41 -5.37 3.88
CA THR A 144 12.28 -3.91 3.98
C THR A 144 12.94 -3.40 5.28
N PRO A 145 13.31 -2.09 5.37
CA PRO A 145 13.90 -1.51 6.58
C PRO A 145 13.02 -1.65 7.82
N GLU A 146 13.65 -1.57 8.99
CA GLU A 146 12.92 -1.47 10.26
C GLU A 146 11.95 -0.29 10.27
N GLY A 147 10.84 -0.46 10.99
CA GLY A 147 9.78 0.53 11.04
C GLY A 147 8.82 0.47 9.85
N THR A 148 9.00 -0.42 8.89
CA THR A 148 8.01 -0.65 7.82
C THR A 148 7.00 -1.73 8.22
N ILE A 149 5.74 -1.59 7.77
CA ILE A 149 4.68 -2.58 8.03
C ILE A 149 5.10 -3.97 7.56
N CYS A 150 5.72 -4.06 6.37
CA CYS A 150 6.18 -5.33 5.81
C CYS A 150 7.28 -5.99 6.67
N ARG A 151 8.20 -5.19 7.24
CA ARG A 151 9.24 -5.70 8.12
C ARG A 151 8.67 -6.18 9.45
N GLU A 152 7.77 -5.43 10.04
CA GLU A 152 7.12 -5.81 11.29
C GLU A 152 6.34 -7.11 11.11
N TRP A 153 5.60 -7.23 10.00
CA TRP A 153 4.87 -8.45 9.70
C TRP A 153 5.81 -9.66 9.51
N LEU A 154 6.93 -9.51 8.75
CA LEU A 154 7.92 -10.57 8.60
C LEU A 154 8.46 -11.04 9.96
N THR A 155 8.69 -10.12 10.90
CA THR A 155 9.11 -10.46 12.26
C THR A 155 8.03 -11.26 12.99
N ARG A 156 6.77 -10.81 12.94
CA ARG A 156 5.63 -11.50 13.56
C ARG A 156 5.32 -12.86 12.94
N MET A 157 5.65 -13.07 11.67
CA MET A 157 5.52 -14.38 11.03
C MET A 157 6.30 -15.46 11.79
N TYR A 158 7.35 -15.09 12.50
CA TYR A 158 8.18 -16.00 13.31
C TYR A 158 7.65 -16.21 14.74
N ASP A 159 6.56 -15.57 15.15
CA ASP A 159 5.98 -15.76 16.47
C ASP A 159 5.63 -17.23 16.70
N GLY A 160 6.04 -17.77 17.87
CA GLY A 160 5.85 -19.18 18.21
C GLY A 160 6.87 -20.17 17.59
N THR A 161 7.82 -19.70 16.75
CA THR A 161 8.91 -20.55 16.27
C THR A 161 10.06 -20.68 17.28
N GLY A 162 10.22 -19.71 18.19
CA GLY A 162 11.34 -19.56 19.10
C GLY A 162 12.57 -18.89 18.44
N SER A 163 12.44 -18.41 17.21
CA SER A 163 13.51 -17.76 16.43
C SER A 163 13.03 -16.40 15.90
N LEU A 164 13.96 -15.62 15.37
CA LEU A 164 13.70 -14.38 14.63
C LEU A 164 14.26 -14.53 13.21
N PRO A 165 13.68 -13.84 12.22
CA PRO A 165 14.22 -13.83 10.86
C PRO A 165 15.65 -13.22 10.86
N ARG A 166 16.60 -13.90 10.24
CA ARG A 166 17.97 -13.41 10.10
C ARG A 166 18.05 -12.47 8.90
N ILE A 167 18.04 -11.15 9.14
CA ILE A 167 18.06 -10.16 8.08
C ILE A 167 19.47 -9.87 7.65
N ALA A 168 19.85 -10.34 6.47
CA ALA A 168 21.17 -10.12 5.89
C ALA A 168 21.23 -8.81 5.06
N HIS A 169 20.15 -8.48 4.36
CA HIS A 169 20.08 -7.30 3.48
C HIS A 169 18.78 -6.54 3.63
N THR A 170 18.82 -5.23 3.38
CA THR A 170 17.65 -4.37 3.43
C THR A 170 17.52 -3.53 2.18
N SER A 171 16.30 -3.46 1.62
CA SER A 171 15.91 -2.55 0.54
C SER A 171 14.44 -2.20 0.70
N MET A 172 14.04 -0.99 0.27
CA MET A 172 12.64 -0.58 0.28
C MET A 172 11.85 -1.25 -0.85
N GLU A 173 12.49 -1.46 -2.01
CA GLU A 173 11.86 -1.92 -3.23
C GLU A 173 11.90 -3.43 -3.39
N PHE A 174 10.74 -4.04 -3.66
CA PHE A 174 10.65 -5.49 -3.89
C PHE A 174 11.36 -5.95 -5.17
N ASP A 175 11.50 -5.08 -6.18
CA ASP A 175 12.29 -5.41 -7.37
C ASP A 175 13.78 -5.53 -7.04
N SER A 176 14.28 -4.73 -6.09
CA SER A 176 15.64 -4.91 -5.53
C SER A 176 15.74 -6.22 -4.74
N HIS A 177 14.70 -6.62 -3.99
CA HIS A 177 14.68 -7.93 -3.34
C HIS A 177 14.85 -9.06 -4.36
N LEU A 178 14.06 -9.03 -5.45
CA LEU A 178 14.17 -10.04 -6.51
C LEU A 178 15.56 -10.08 -7.14
N ALA A 179 16.19 -8.92 -7.35
CA ALA A 179 17.55 -8.86 -7.88
C ALA A 179 18.59 -9.49 -6.92
N LEU A 180 18.47 -9.22 -5.61
CA LEU A 180 19.35 -9.80 -4.59
C LEU A 180 19.13 -11.30 -4.41
N VAL A 181 17.85 -11.77 -4.50
CA VAL A 181 17.54 -13.21 -4.50
C VAL A 181 18.16 -13.91 -5.71
N ARG A 182 18.09 -13.32 -6.92
CA ARG A 182 18.76 -13.85 -8.13
C ARG A 182 20.27 -13.98 -7.94
N ALA A 183 20.86 -13.06 -7.20
CA ALA A 183 22.29 -13.08 -6.90
C ALA A 183 22.66 -14.10 -5.80
N GLY A 184 21.70 -14.88 -5.27
CA GLY A 184 21.95 -15.88 -4.23
C GLY A 184 22.26 -15.30 -2.85
N LEU A 185 21.84 -14.05 -2.59
CA LEU A 185 22.16 -13.34 -1.34
C LEU A 185 21.12 -13.54 -0.22
N GLY A 186 20.14 -14.43 -0.44
CA GLY A 186 19.11 -14.78 0.53
C GLY A 186 17.76 -15.00 -0.12
N ILE A 187 16.72 -15.06 0.71
CA ILE A 187 15.33 -15.21 0.33
C ILE A 187 14.53 -13.94 0.62
N ALA A 188 13.36 -13.76 0.01
CA ALA A 188 12.53 -12.60 0.25
C ALA A 188 11.05 -12.95 0.33
N LEU A 189 10.29 -12.21 1.16
CA LEU A 189 8.83 -12.24 1.16
C LEU A 189 8.32 -11.14 0.21
N VAL A 190 7.72 -11.54 -0.92
CA VAL A 190 7.37 -10.60 -2.00
C VAL A 190 5.86 -10.67 -2.29
N PRO A 191 5.14 -9.55 -2.13
CA PRO A 191 3.72 -9.46 -2.48
C PRO A 191 3.46 -9.82 -3.95
N ARG A 192 2.29 -10.38 -4.24
CA ARG A 192 1.90 -10.73 -5.62
C ARG A 192 1.47 -9.51 -6.41
N LEU A 193 0.78 -8.56 -5.76
CA LEU A 193 0.36 -7.33 -6.40
C LEU A 193 1.57 -6.53 -6.90
N GLY A 194 1.58 -6.19 -8.18
CA GLY A 194 2.63 -5.38 -8.81
C GLY A 194 4.01 -6.05 -8.85
N ARG A 195 4.09 -7.36 -8.56
CA ARG A 195 5.33 -8.13 -8.66
C ARG A 195 5.73 -8.31 -10.13
N GLN A 196 6.99 -8.05 -10.41
CA GLN A 196 7.56 -8.35 -11.73
C GLN A 196 7.60 -9.87 -11.99
N PRO A 197 7.57 -10.31 -13.25
CA PRO A 197 7.78 -11.71 -13.60
C PRO A 197 9.09 -12.24 -12.99
N LEU A 198 9.01 -13.41 -12.38
CA LEU A 198 10.17 -14.00 -11.67
C LEU A 198 11.24 -14.54 -12.64
N GLY A 199 10.88 -14.81 -13.89
CA GLY A 199 11.76 -15.48 -14.85
C GLY A 199 12.00 -16.94 -14.49
N GLU A 200 13.03 -17.55 -15.08
CA GLU A 200 13.37 -18.98 -14.88
C GLU A 200 14.32 -19.19 -13.70
N GLU A 201 14.87 -18.13 -13.14
CA GLU A 201 15.90 -18.18 -12.08
C GLU A 201 15.33 -18.19 -10.66
N LEU A 202 14.05 -17.83 -10.51
CA LEU A 202 13.41 -17.67 -9.21
C LEU A 202 12.15 -18.52 -9.09
N VAL A 203 11.90 -19.00 -7.87
CA VAL A 203 10.69 -19.78 -7.53
C VAL A 203 9.94 -19.07 -6.41
N ALA A 204 8.61 -18.95 -6.58
CA ALA A 204 7.71 -18.47 -5.54
C ALA A 204 7.10 -19.65 -4.78
N LEU A 205 7.35 -19.72 -3.49
CA LEU A 205 6.82 -20.71 -2.57
C LEU A 205 5.68 -20.08 -1.76
N ARG A 206 4.55 -20.77 -1.65
CA ARG A 206 3.43 -20.26 -0.83
C ARG A 206 3.81 -20.36 0.64
N ALA A 207 3.73 -19.27 1.36
CA ALA A 207 3.88 -19.29 2.81
C ALA A 207 2.56 -19.75 3.47
N HIS A 208 2.69 -20.50 4.58
CA HIS A 208 1.55 -20.91 5.41
C HIS A 208 1.93 -20.90 6.89
N ASP A 209 0.92 -20.82 7.75
CA ASP A 209 1.06 -20.84 9.21
C ASP A 209 2.06 -19.79 9.76
N PRO A 210 1.80 -18.47 9.47
CA PRO A 210 0.60 -17.86 8.88
C PRO A 210 0.69 -17.64 7.36
N VAL A 211 -0.47 -17.50 6.70
CA VAL A 211 -0.53 -17.02 5.31
C VAL A 211 -0.33 -15.50 5.30
N PRO A 212 0.67 -14.98 4.55
CA PRO A 212 0.96 -13.54 4.50
C PRO A 212 -0.05 -12.79 3.63
N THR A 213 -1.10 -12.29 4.26
CA THR A 213 -2.14 -11.50 3.61
C THR A 213 -2.06 -10.04 4.02
N ARG A 214 -2.35 -9.13 3.10
CA ARG A 214 -2.53 -7.71 3.37
C ARG A 214 -3.82 -7.19 2.75
N ASP A 215 -4.54 -6.39 3.53
CA ASP A 215 -5.72 -5.70 3.06
C ASP A 215 -5.29 -4.35 2.47
N ILE A 216 -5.76 -4.08 1.26
CA ILE A 216 -5.49 -2.84 0.53
C ILE A 216 -6.77 -2.02 0.53
N VAL A 217 -6.68 -0.79 0.98
CA VAL A 217 -7.82 0.11 1.07
C VAL A 217 -7.47 1.47 0.46
N ALA A 218 -8.47 2.12 -0.12
CA ALA A 218 -8.39 3.55 -0.40
C ALA A 218 -8.81 4.35 0.83
N VAL A 219 -8.16 5.49 1.04
CA VAL A 219 -8.50 6.45 2.09
C VAL A 219 -8.71 7.84 1.47
N HIS A 220 -9.71 8.57 1.95
CA HIS A 220 -10.00 9.94 1.54
C HIS A 220 -10.64 10.70 2.70
N ARG A 221 -10.66 12.03 2.66
CA ARG A 221 -11.38 12.83 3.66
C ARG A 221 -12.89 12.66 3.50
N ARG A 222 -13.61 12.54 4.62
CA ARG A 222 -15.08 12.39 4.60
C ARG A 222 -15.78 13.55 3.90
N SER A 223 -15.23 14.76 3.95
CA SER A 223 -15.71 15.94 3.23
C SER A 223 -15.74 15.75 1.70
N MET A 224 -14.92 14.85 1.17
CA MET A 224 -14.82 14.56 -0.26
C MET A 224 -15.65 13.34 -0.71
N THR A 225 -16.37 12.68 0.20
CA THR A 225 -17.14 11.45 -0.11
C THR A 225 -18.14 11.67 -1.26
N ASP A 226 -18.73 12.84 -1.34
CA ASP A 226 -19.72 13.20 -2.35
C ASP A 226 -19.12 13.80 -3.63
N SER A 227 -17.80 13.83 -3.77
CA SER A 227 -17.12 14.31 -4.97
C SER A 227 -17.24 13.29 -6.10
N PRO A 228 -17.82 13.64 -7.28
CA PRO A 228 -17.93 12.72 -8.41
C PRO A 228 -16.57 12.20 -8.89
N ALA A 229 -15.53 13.04 -8.83
CA ALA A 229 -14.19 12.66 -9.23
C ALA A 229 -13.57 11.65 -8.24
N VAL A 230 -13.78 11.82 -6.93
CA VAL A 230 -13.32 10.84 -5.91
C VAL A 230 -14.10 9.53 -6.08
N SER A 231 -15.42 9.56 -6.24
CA SER A 231 -16.24 8.37 -6.47
C SER A 231 -15.77 7.59 -7.69
N ALA A 232 -15.57 8.25 -8.83
CA ALA A 232 -15.08 7.62 -10.05
C ALA A 232 -13.71 6.93 -9.85
N VAL A 233 -12.81 7.56 -9.10
CA VAL A 233 -11.50 6.95 -8.79
C VAL A 233 -11.66 5.75 -7.87
N LEU A 234 -12.50 5.82 -6.82
CA LEU A 234 -12.72 4.72 -5.89
C LEU A 234 -13.38 3.52 -6.57
N ASP A 235 -14.41 3.76 -7.38
CA ASP A 235 -15.12 2.74 -8.14
C ASP A 235 -14.16 2.03 -9.11
N ALA A 236 -13.36 2.81 -9.84
CA ALA A 236 -12.38 2.26 -10.77
C ALA A 236 -11.24 1.48 -10.11
N LEU A 237 -10.87 1.80 -8.86
CA LEU A 237 -9.86 1.07 -8.08
C LEU A 237 -10.42 -0.21 -7.45
N ALA A 238 -11.74 -0.30 -7.22
CA ALA A 238 -12.40 -1.45 -6.61
C ALA A 238 -12.82 -2.53 -7.62
N ASP A 239 -12.89 -2.20 -8.94
CA ASP A 239 -13.14 -3.12 -10.06
C ASP A 239 -11.94 -4.04 -10.35
#